data_d30a42eea3e2ce0fd4708fc4209c4d1d
#
_entry.id   d30a42eea3e2ce0fd4708fc4209c4d1d
#
_cell.length_a   1.000
_cell.length_b   1.000
_cell.length_c   1.000
_cell.angle_alpha   90.00
_cell.angle_beta   90.00
_cell.angle_gamma   90.00
#
_symmetry.space_group_name_H-M   'P 1'
#
loop_
_entity.id
_entity.type
_entity.pdbx_description
1 polymer ?
#
loop_
_entity_poly.entity_id
_entity_poly.type
_entity_poly.pdbx_seq_one_letter_code
_entity_poly.pdbx_strand_id
1 'polypeptide(L)'
;MKKALLTALALCIIFVFTACGNSGGSDAKGDDVMDVCIASEPDSIDPALSTSLDGGTMNLHTFEGLVKWAPDKGGKAKLVPGMAEKWDISDDKLEWTFYLRKDLKWSDGSPLTAKDFVYAWNRLVNPATGADYEYMLDMVAGYDSEDKKLEIEAVDDQTFKVKLAKLTPYFEEICAFPATAPVKQEIVEDSKIKDWTSKPDTYVSNGPFKMTERKRNSKIVMEPNENYYDKDKVKTKKLVFHLMDDTNAIYAAYKSGELDFIQQVPPDETKALLKDKTLKVNPQIGTYFVCFNTQKAPFDNPKVREAFSLAMDRNFIVNDVTATGETAASGFVPSGINDVKGVNGDDFRKVGGDFYKIGKDDYKANCEKAKKLMEEAGYPDGKGFPTVDYLYNTDANHKAIAEALQNMWQEKLGVTVNLQNQEWNVFLKDRKDGNYSIARHGWVGDYNDPMTFIDMFITGGGNNDAKYSNPAYDAIVKAAKAEPDTAKRMQLLHDAEKILIEDDNVVAPLYFYTSKHMIKDGVKGLYYTPLGYYFFDNMSGM
;
A
#
# COMPACT_ATOMS: atom_id res chain seq x y z
N MET A 1 39.10 1.39 -75.72
CA MET A 1 38.66 2.21 -76.86
C MET A 1 37.33 2.86 -76.60
N LYS A 2 37.30 4.21 -76.75
CA LYS A 2 36.14 5.13 -76.96
C LYS A 2 35.07 5.14 -75.87
N LYS A 3 35.05 6.11 -74.91
CA LYS A 3 34.46 7.47 -75.01
C LYS A 3 33.06 7.52 -75.68
N ALA A 4 32.04 7.84 -74.87
CA ALA A 4 30.98 8.76 -75.21
C ALA A 4 30.34 9.36 -73.99
N LEU A 5 30.52 10.66 -73.88
CA LEU A 5 29.80 11.66 -73.13
C LEU A 5 28.38 11.82 -73.67
N LEU A 6 27.35 11.98 -72.88
CA LEU A 6 26.16 12.72 -73.29
C LEU A 6 25.44 13.32 -72.08
N THR A 7 25.41 14.60 -72.16
CA THR A 7 24.70 15.59 -71.36
C THR A 7 23.17 15.39 -71.48
N ALA A 8 22.45 15.42 -70.37
CA ALA A 8 20.99 15.51 -70.41
C ALA A 8 20.48 16.61 -69.47
N LEU A 9 19.80 17.46 -70.04
CA LEU A 9 19.07 18.68 -69.79
C LEU A 9 18.17 18.56 -68.50
N ALA A 10 18.32 19.52 -67.61
CA ALA A 10 17.42 19.76 -66.48
C ALA A 10 16.11 20.35 -66.98
N LEU A 11 15.00 19.69 -66.76
CA LEU A 11 13.66 20.24 -66.89
C LEU A 11 13.08 20.43 -65.51
N CYS A 12 13.06 21.67 -65.04
CA CYS A 12 12.34 22.06 -63.78
C CYS A 12 10.83 22.04 -64.08
N ILE A 13 10.14 21.04 -63.55
CA ILE A 13 8.68 21.09 -63.41
C ILE A 13 8.37 21.51 -62.00
N ILE A 14 7.90 22.76 -61.86
CA ILE A 14 7.35 23.32 -60.64
C ILE A 14 5.96 22.72 -60.45
N PHE A 15 5.83 21.70 -59.59
CA PHE A 15 4.54 21.30 -59.07
C PHE A 15 4.24 22.17 -57.82
N VAL A 16 3.30 23.07 -58.00
CA VAL A 16 2.65 23.75 -56.87
C VAL A 16 1.76 22.73 -56.19
N PHE A 17 2.28 22.09 -55.13
CA PHE A 17 1.44 21.37 -54.21
C PHE A 17 0.77 22.40 -53.27
N THR A 18 -0.51 22.65 -53.51
CA THR A 18 -1.41 23.18 -52.49
C THR A 18 -1.49 22.11 -51.40
N ALA A 19 -0.64 22.24 -50.41
CA ALA A 19 -0.76 21.49 -49.16
C ALA A 19 -2.01 22.01 -48.44
N CYS A 20 -3.13 21.28 -48.60
CA CYS A 20 -4.13 21.27 -47.53
C CYS A 20 -3.43 20.70 -46.33
N GLY A 21 -3.07 21.58 -45.40
CA GLY A 21 -2.55 21.17 -44.10
C GLY A 21 -3.62 20.35 -43.36
N ASN A 22 -3.42 19.05 -43.39
CA ASN A 22 -3.97 18.21 -42.34
C ASN A 22 -2.93 18.27 -41.24
N SER A 23 -3.01 19.30 -40.41
CA SER A 23 -2.37 19.31 -39.10
C SER A 23 -2.94 18.10 -38.36
N GLY A 24 -2.15 17.02 -38.31
CA GLY A 24 -2.31 16.03 -37.26
C GLY A 24 -2.22 16.79 -35.94
N GLY A 25 -3.36 17.17 -35.41
CA GLY A 25 -3.46 17.66 -34.09
C GLY A 25 -2.95 16.56 -33.19
N SER A 26 -1.84 16.77 -32.51
CA SER A 26 -1.71 16.28 -31.16
C SER A 26 -2.99 16.77 -30.51
N ASP A 27 -3.91 15.87 -30.14
CA ASP A 27 -5.02 16.21 -29.27
C ASP A 27 -4.38 16.89 -28.07
N ALA A 28 -4.52 18.20 -28.00
CA ALA A 28 -4.10 18.97 -26.84
C ALA A 28 -4.87 18.33 -25.67
N LYS A 29 -4.14 17.79 -24.71
CA LYS A 29 -4.68 17.21 -23.49
C LYS A 29 -5.71 18.22 -22.96
N GLY A 30 -6.97 17.82 -22.82
CA GLY A 30 -7.99 18.73 -22.28
C GLY A 30 -7.59 19.12 -20.86
N ASP A 31 -7.78 20.37 -20.49
CA ASP A 31 -7.40 20.95 -19.18
C ASP A 31 -7.99 20.22 -17.94
N ASP A 32 -8.76 19.15 -18.14
CA ASP A 32 -9.54 18.44 -17.11
C ASP A 32 -9.18 16.94 -16.99
N VAL A 33 -8.10 16.48 -17.61
CA VAL A 33 -7.64 15.07 -17.57
C VAL A 33 -6.40 14.96 -16.70
N MET A 34 -6.46 14.08 -15.69
CA MET A 34 -5.34 13.75 -14.80
C MET A 34 -4.77 12.39 -15.15
N ASP A 35 -3.57 12.35 -15.73
CA ASP A 35 -2.83 11.12 -16.04
C ASP A 35 -1.82 10.82 -14.93
N VAL A 36 -2.03 9.71 -14.22
CA VAL A 36 -1.22 9.34 -13.05
C VAL A 36 -0.60 7.96 -13.23
N CYS A 37 0.61 7.78 -12.70
CA CYS A 37 1.21 6.48 -12.51
C CYS A 37 1.62 6.33 -11.04
N ILE A 38 0.98 5.39 -10.34
CA ILE A 38 1.27 5.07 -8.94
C ILE A 38 1.93 3.70 -8.80
N ALA A 39 1.58 2.75 -9.70
CA ALA A 39 2.12 1.39 -9.73
C ALA A 39 1.81 0.71 -11.07
N SER A 40 2.16 -0.57 -11.18
CA SER A 40 1.76 -1.49 -12.26
C SER A 40 0.31 -1.97 -12.07
N GLU A 41 -0.06 -3.11 -12.68
CA GLU A 41 -1.38 -3.72 -12.46
C GLU A 41 -1.58 -4.05 -10.98
N PRO A 42 -2.65 -3.57 -10.32
CA PRO A 42 -2.94 -3.91 -8.93
C PRO A 42 -3.26 -5.40 -8.78
N ASP A 43 -3.03 -5.94 -7.59
CA ASP A 43 -3.40 -7.31 -7.24
C ASP A 43 -4.90 -7.55 -7.43
N SER A 44 -5.70 -6.62 -6.97
CA SER A 44 -7.14 -6.57 -7.14
C SER A 44 -7.68 -5.15 -7.06
N ILE A 45 -8.83 -4.88 -7.69
CA ILE A 45 -9.69 -3.73 -7.44
C ILE A 45 -11.06 -4.15 -6.91
N ASP A 46 -11.20 -5.40 -6.46
CA ASP A 46 -12.28 -5.82 -5.58
C ASP A 46 -11.95 -5.38 -4.15
N PRO A 47 -12.76 -4.54 -3.50
CA PRO A 47 -12.46 -4.03 -2.16
C PRO A 47 -12.10 -5.11 -1.13
N ALA A 48 -12.77 -6.26 -1.16
CA ALA A 48 -12.51 -7.35 -0.22
C ALA A 48 -11.21 -8.14 -0.53
N LEU A 49 -10.71 -8.10 -1.76
CA LEU A 49 -9.57 -8.92 -2.21
C LEU A 49 -8.30 -8.11 -2.47
N SER A 50 -8.37 -6.78 -2.46
CA SER A 50 -7.22 -5.91 -2.66
C SER A 50 -6.36 -5.88 -1.40
N THR A 51 -5.06 -6.16 -1.54
CA THR A 51 -4.09 -6.13 -0.44
C THR A 51 -2.98 -5.10 -0.68
N SER A 52 -2.95 -4.49 -1.85
CA SER A 52 -1.94 -3.51 -2.22
C SER A 52 -2.42 -2.07 -2.04
N LEU A 53 -1.49 -1.17 -1.76
CA LEU A 53 -1.78 0.26 -1.56
C LEU A 53 -2.31 0.93 -2.84
N ASP A 54 -1.82 0.50 -3.99
CA ASP A 54 -2.26 0.95 -5.32
C ASP A 54 -3.70 0.52 -5.61
N GLY A 55 -4.04 -0.76 -5.37
CA GLY A 55 -5.41 -1.25 -5.48
C GLY A 55 -6.35 -0.55 -4.51
N GLY A 56 -5.93 -0.36 -3.25
CA GLY A 56 -6.66 0.42 -2.25
C GLY A 56 -6.90 1.88 -2.67
N THR A 57 -5.88 2.53 -3.25
CA THR A 57 -6.02 3.89 -3.80
C THR A 57 -7.06 3.94 -4.92
N MET A 58 -7.02 2.98 -5.86
CA MET A 58 -8.02 2.91 -6.94
C MET A 58 -9.43 2.65 -6.40
N ASN A 59 -9.55 1.78 -5.40
CA ASN A 59 -10.82 1.52 -4.72
C ASN A 59 -11.39 2.77 -4.04
N LEU A 60 -10.58 3.58 -3.36
CA LEU A 60 -11.03 4.83 -2.72
C LEU A 60 -11.50 5.90 -3.72
N HIS A 61 -11.19 5.76 -5.01
CA HIS A 61 -11.75 6.61 -6.07
C HIS A 61 -13.07 6.10 -6.61
N THR A 62 -13.33 4.79 -6.54
CA THR A 62 -14.54 4.18 -7.09
C THR A 62 -15.54 3.74 -6.03
N PHE A 63 -15.11 3.48 -4.81
CA PHE A 63 -15.96 3.12 -3.67
C PHE A 63 -15.80 4.11 -2.53
N GLU A 64 -16.81 4.22 -1.70
CA GLU A 64 -16.79 5.00 -0.46
C GLU A 64 -17.47 4.23 0.66
N GLY A 65 -16.83 4.20 1.83
CA GLY A 65 -17.32 3.55 3.04
C GLY A 65 -18.33 4.40 3.84
N LEU A 66 -18.63 3.97 5.06
CA LEU A 66 -19.46 4.74 6.00
C LEU A 66 -18.81 6.08 6.35
N VAL A 67 -17.49 6.07 6.50
CA VAL A 67 -16.62 7.22 6.75
C VAL A 67 -15.66 7.35 5.57
N LYS A 68 -15.14 8.55 5.31
CA LYS A 68 -14.16 8.80 4.24
C LYS A 68 -13.06 9.76 4.66
N TRP A 69 -11.99 9.76 3.90
CA TRP A 69 -10.95 10.79 3.98
C TRP A 69 -11.32 12.01 3.12
N ALA A 70 -11.08 13.21 3.65
CA ALA A 70 -11.23 14.45 2.90
C ALA A 70 -10.21 15.49 3.39
N PRO A 71 -9.81 16.47 2.54
CA PRO A 71 -8.88 17.50 2.96
C PRO A 71 -9.53 18.47 3.97
N ASP A 72 -8.79 18.85 5.00
CA ASP A 72 -9.12 19.97 5.84
C ASP A 72 -8.80 21.31 5.13
N LYS A 73 -8.99 22.44 5.82
CA LYS A 73 -8.69 23.77 5.27
C LYS A 73 -7.20 23.96 4.93
N GLY A 74 -6.31 23.15 5.50
CA GLY A 74 -4.87 23.17 5.26
C GLY A 74 -4.41 22.15 4.21
N GLY A 75 -5.34 21.37 3.63
CA GLY A 75 -5.05 20.31 2.66
C GLY A 75 -4.59 18.99 3.29
N LYS A 76 -4.67 18.85 4.62
CA LYS A 76 -4.37 17.58 5.30
C LYS A 76 -5.61 16.69 5.29
N ALA A 77 -5.42 15.42 4.96
CA ALA A 77 -6.50 14.44 5.03
C ALA A 77 -6.97 14.22 6.47
N LYS A 78 -8.27 14.16 6.65
CA LYS A 78 -8.95 13.82 7.90
C LYS A 78 -10.19 12.98 7.63
N LEU A 79 -10.63 12.21 8.62
CA LEU A 79 -11.89 11.50 8.56
C LEU A 79 -13.08 12.46 8.61
N VAL A 80 -14.05 12.19 7.77
CA VAL A 80 -15.33 12.93 7.71
C VAL A 80 -16.45 11.94 7.39
N PRO A 81 -17.74 12.31 7.65
CA PRO A 81 -18.89 11.51 7.23
C PRO A 81 -18.84 11.20 5.73
N GLY A 82 -18.89 9.90 5.41
CA GLY A 82 -18.96 9.36 4.04
C GLY A 82 -20.40 9.05 3.63
N MET A 83 -20.69 7.76 3.31
CA MET A 83 -22.06 7.30 3.04
C MET A 83 -22.98 7.46 4.24
N ALA A 84 -22.44 7.33 5.47
CA ALA A 84 -23.14 7.78 6.67
C ALA A 84 -23.04 9.30 6.83
N GLU A 85 -24.16 9.99 7.09
CA GLU A 85 -24.13 11.42 7.39
C GLU A 85 -23.77 11.69 8.86
N LYS A 86 -24.03 10.73 9.75
CA LYS A 86 -23.74 10.75 11.18
C LYS A 86 -23.80 9.34 11.76
N TRP A 87 -23.34 9.20 13.00
CA TRP A 87 -23.50 7.98 13.78
C TRP A 87 -23.64 8.29 15.27
N ASP A 88 -24.32 7.39 15.98
CA ASP A 88 -24.42 7.38 17.43
C ASP A 88 -23.57 6.23 17.99
N ILE A 89 -22.98 6.45 19.16
CA ILE A 89 -22.14 5.48 19.86
C ILE A 89 -22.73 5.30 21.25
N SER A 90 -22.93 4.05 21.70
CA SER A 90 -23.38 3.74 23.05
C SER A 90 -22.35 4.18 24.13
N ASP A 91 -22.81 4.33 25.38
CA ASP A 91 -21.97 4.77 26.48
C ASP A 91 -20.76 3.83 26.74
N ASP A 92 -20.93 2.51 26.52
CA ASP A 92 -19.90 1.50 26.59
C ASP A 92 -19.01 1.44 25.35
N LYS A 93 -19.33 2.22 24.32
CA LYS A 93 -18.66 2.31 23.01
C LYS A 93 -18.65 1.00 22.21
N LEU A 94 -19.54 0.08 22.50
CA LEU A 94 -19.63 -1.20 21.82
C LEU A 94 -20.74 -1.27 20.77
N GLU A 95 -21.73 -0.38 20.81
CA GLU A 95 -22.74 -0.29 19.77
C GLU A 95 -22.59 0.99 18.95
N TRP A 96 -22.54 0.85 17.62
CA TRP A 96 -22.45 1.94 16.68
C TRP A 96 -23.67 1.89 15.76
N THR A 97 -24.40 3.02 15.65
CA THR A 97 -25.53 3.15 14.76
C THR A 97 -25.24 4.23 13.72
N PHE A 98 -25.03 3.81 12.48
CA PHE A 98 -24.76 4.71 11.35
C PHE A 98 -26.07 5.05 10.63
N TYR A 99 -26.25 6.34 10.38
CA TYR A 99 -27.39 6.83 9.60
C TYR A 99 -26.91 7.22 8.21
N LEU A 100 -27.31 6.45 7.21
CA LEU A 100 -26.92 6.68 5.83
C LEU A 100 -27.63 7.94 5.28
N ARG A 101 -26.96 8.60 4.35
CA ARG A 101 -27.58 9.70 3.59
C ARG A 101 -28.79 9.20 2.83
N LYS A 102 -29.72 10.09 2.58
CA LYS A 102 -30.92 9.80 1.75
C LYS A 102 -30.53 9.67 0.28
N ASP A 103 -31.31 8.88 -0.44
CA ASP A 103 -31.23 8.75 -1.89
C ASP A 103 -29.83 8.36 -2.43
N LEU A 104 -29.08 7.58 -1.65
CA LEU A 104 -27.81 7.00 -2.10
C LEU A 104 -28.04 6.07 -3.29
N LYS A 105 -27.09 6.11 -4.25
CA LYS A 105 -27.18 5.34 -5.48
C LYS A 105 -25.83 4.71 -5.84
N TRP A 106 -25.92 3.57 -6.44
CA TRP A 106 -24.83 2.99 -7.21
C TRP A 106 -24.58 3.78 -8.50
N SER A 107 -23.42 3.54 -9.13
CA SER A 107 -23.05 4.20 -10.40
C SER A 107 -23.98 3.88 -11.57
N ASP A 108 -24.74 2.78 -11.50
CA ASP A 108 -25.77 2.41 -12.46
C ASP A 108 -27.14 3.07 -12.17
N GLY A 109 -27.25 3.88 -11.11
CA GLY A 109 -28.46 4.60 -10.71
C GLY A 109 -29.41 3.83 -9.80
N SER A 110 -29.15 2.55 -9.52
CA SER A 110 -29.95 1.76 -8.58
C SER A 110 -29.71 2.22 -7.12
N PRO A 111 -30.69 2.02 -6.20
CA PRO A 111 -30.56 2.43 -4.80
C PRO A 111 -29.41 1.69 -4.10
N LEU A 112 -28.70 2.40 -3.20
CA LEU A 112 -27.75 1.83 -2.23
C LEU A 112 -28.36 1.99 -0.83
N THR A 113 -28.31 0.93 -0.04
CA THR A 113 -28.96 0.85 1.27
C THR A 113 -28.04 0.25 2.34
N ALA A 114 -28.47 0.25 3.58
CA ALA A 114 -27.77 -0.42 4.68
C ALA A 114 -27.56 -1.93 4.46
N LYS A 115 -28.39 -2.58 3.63
CA LYS A 115 -28.26 -4.00 3.28
C LYS A 115 -26.98 -4.29 2.49
N ASP A 116 -26.52 -3.33 1.68
CA ASP A 116 -25.29 -3.45 0.90
C ASP A 116 -24.06 -3.50 1.81
N PHE A 117 -24.06 -2.75 2.91
CA PHE A 117 -23.01 -2.84 3.94
C PHE A 117 -23.08 -4.16 4.70
N VAL A 118 -24.28 -4.64 5.07
CA VAL A 118 -24.44 -5.96 5.70
C VAL A 118 -23.89 -7.06 4.80
N TYR A 119 -24.21 -7.01 3.51
CA TYR A 119 -23.69 -7.96 2.52
C TYR A 119 -22.17 -7.89 2.43
N ALA A 120 -21.60 -6.70 2.20
CA ALA A 120 -20.18 -6.52 1.98
C ALA A 120 -19.33 -6.97 3.18
N TRP A 121 -19.74 -6.65 4.41
CA TRP A 121 -19.01 -7.02 5.61
C TRP A 121 -19.10 -8.52 5.90
N ASN A 122 -20.25 -9.16 5.71
CA ASN A 122 -20.36 -10.62 5.80
C ASN A 122 -19.55 -11.32 4.69
N ARG A 123 -19.50 -10.75 3.48
CA ARG A 123 -18.66 -11.25 2.40
C ARG A 123 -17.17 -11.17 2.76
N LEU A 124 -16.74 -10.05 3.35
CA LEU A 124 -15.33 -9.85 3.73
C LEU A 124 -14.84 -10.93 4.68
N VAL A 125 -15.64 -11.32 5.67
CA VAL A 125 -15.27 -12.34 6.66
C VAL A 125 -15.61 -13.77 6.25
N ASN A 126 -16.30 -13.96 5.12
CA ASN A 126 -16.65 -15.28 4.64
C ASN A 126 -15.40 -16.03 4.13
N PRO A 127 -15.05 -17.20 4.69
CA PRO A 127 -13.89 -17.96 4.23
C PRO A 127 -13.89 -18.30 2.73
N ALA A 128 -15.08 -18.42 2.11
CA ALA A 128 -15.19 -18.67 0.67
C ALA A 128 -14.73 -17.47 -0.19
N THR A 129 -14.69 -16.27 0.36
CA THR A 129 -14.16 -15.07 -0.32
C THR A 129 -12.64 -15.12 -0.40
N GLY A 130 -11.98 -15.70 0.62
CA GLY A 130 -10.52 -15.80 0.70
C GLY A 130 -9.85 -14.44 0.87
N ALA A 131 -10.50 -13.50 1.57
CA ALA A 131 -10.00 -12.17 1.80
C ALA A 131 -8.88 -12.19 2.85
N ASP A 132 -7.70 -11.65 2.52
CA ASP A 132 -6.58 -11.54 3.45
C ASP A 132 -6.85 -10.52 4.57
N TYR A 133 -7.72 -9.55 4.29
CA TYR A 133 -8.15 -8.51 5.24
C TYR A 133 -9.44 -8.86 6.01
N GLU A 134 -9.85 -10.13 6.07
CA GLU A 134 -11.02 -10.54 6.86
C GLU A 134 -10.94 -10.09 8.32
N TYR A 135 -9.71 -10.10 8.88
CA TYR A 135 -9.43 -9.72 10.28
C TYR A 135 -9.68 -8.24 10.59
N MET A 136 -9.85 -7.39 9.57
CA MET A 136 -10.23 -5.99 9.76
C MET A 136 -11.60 -5.81 10.45
N LEU A 137 -12.39 -6.88 10.53
CA LEU A 137 -13.66 -6.90 11.26
C LEU A 137 -13.62 -7.80 12.50
N ASP A 138 -12.44 -8.18 13.00
CA ASP A 138 -12.28 -9.07 14.15
C ASP A 138 -12.79 -8.46 15.48
N MET A 139 -12.97 -7.14 15.51
CA MET A 139 -13.58 -6.45 16.63
C MET A 139 -15.11 -6.52 16.60
N VAL A 140 -15.72 -6.89 15.51
CA VAL A 140 -17.19 -6.99 15.40
C VAL A 140 -17.66 -8.27 16.10
N ALA A 141 -18.68 -8.17 16.93
CA ALA A 141 -19.26 -9.33 17.60
C ALA A 141 -19.75 -10.35 16.56
N GLY A 142 -19.57 -11.63 16.88
CA GLY A 142 -19.87 -12.73 15.97
C GLY A 142 -18.74 -13.15 15.04
N TYR A 143 -17.65 -12.37 14.92
CA TYR A 143 -16.49 -12.74 14.10
C TYR A 143 -15.85 -14.08 14.53
N ASP A 144 -15.71 -14.31 15.84
CA ASP A 144 -15.15 -15.55 16.38
C ASP A 144 -16.13 -16.73 16.42
N SER A 145 -17.38 -16.56 15.94
CA SER A 145 -18.34 -17.67 15.82
C SER A 145 -17.93 -18.64 14.73
N GLU A 146 -18.36 -19.91 14.81
CA GLU A 146 -18.01 -20.96 13.84
C GLU A 146 -18.38 -20.58 12.40
N ASP A 147 -19.52 -19.91 12.22
CA ASP A 147 -20.03 -19.45 10.94
C ASP A 147 -19.63 -18.00 10.60
N LYS A 148 -18.79 -17.38 11.43
CA LYS A 148 -18.35 -15.97 11.29
C LYS A 148 -19.51 -15.00 11.03
N LYS A 149 -20.65 -15.23 11.67
CA LYS A 149 -21.84 -14.41 11.51
C LYS A 149 -21.72 -13.15 12.35
N LEU A 150 -21.41 -12.04 11.71
CA LEU A 150 -21.26 -10.74 12.36
C LEU A 150 -22.59 -10.26 12.97
N GLU A 151 -22.53 -9.66 14.17
CA GLU A 151 -23.67 -8.95 14.77
C GLU A 151 -23.78 -7.54 14.17
N ILE A 152 -24.21 -7.51 12.91
CA ILE A 152 -24.49 -6.30 12.13
C ILE A 152 -25.92 -6.39 11.56
N GLU A 153 -26.58 -5.25 11.43
CA GLU A 153 -27.98 -5.21 11.03
C GLU A 153 -28.29 -3.98 10.17
N ALA A 154 -29.04 -4.17 9.10
CA ALA A 154 -29.80 -3.12 8.43
C ALA A 154 -31.16 -3.00 9.11
N VAL A 155 -31.28 -2.08 10.07
CA VAL A 155 -32.52 -1.84 10.83
C VAL A 155 -33.64 -1.38 9.87
N ASP A 156 -33.26 -0.56 8.92
CA ASP A 156 -34.04 -0.13 7.75
C ASP A 156 -33.08 0.17 6.59
N ASP A 157 -33.54 0.69 5.48
CA ASP A 157 -32.74 0.98 4.30
C ASP A 157 -31.66 2.06 4.53
N GLN A 158 -31.79 2.88 5.60
CA GLN A 158 -30.88 3.99 5.92
C GLN A 158 -30.14 3.82 7.25
N THR A 159 -30.43 2.78 8.03
CA THR A 159 -29.86 2.60 9.36
C THR A 159 -29.07 1.30 9.41
N PHE A 160 -27.75 1.42 9.55
CA PHE A 160 -26.82 0.31 9.71
C PHE A 160 -26.30 0.27 11.14
N LYS A 161 -26.50 -0.84 11.83
CA LYS A 161 -26.08 -1.05 13.22
C LYS A 161 -24.97 -2.08 13.28
N VAL A 162 -23.94 -1.79 14.10
CA VAL A 162 -22.79 -2.65 14.35
C VAL A 162 -22.59 -2.82 15.84
N LYS A 163 -22.39 -4.05 16.30
CA LYS A 163 -21.99 -4.34 17.66
C LYS A 163 -20.56 -4.83 17.70
N LEU A 164 -19.73 -4.18 18.50
CA LEU A 164 -18.35 -4.56 18.74
C LEU A 164 -18.27 -5.54 19.92
N ALA A 165 -17.36 -6.51 19.82
CA ALA A 165 -17.03 -7.42 20.92
C ALA A 165 -16.00 -6.81 21.88
N LYS A 166 -15.28 -5.77 21.45
CA LYS A 166 -14.19 -5.14 22.20
C LYS A 166 -14.04 -3.66 21.82
N LEU A 167 -13.49 -2.85 22.74
CA LEU A 167 -13.19 -1.45 22.47
C LEU A 167 -12.13 -1.33 21.37
N THR A 168 -12.44 -0.57 20.34
CA THR A 168 -11.56 -0.40 19.17
C THR A 168 -11.40 1.08 18.87
N PRO A 169 -10.30 1.72 19.33
CA PRO A 169 -10.10 3.17 19.19
C PRO A 169 -10.03 3.66 17.74
N TYR A 170 -9.68 2.78 16.81
CA TYR A 170 -9.50 3.06 15.38
C TYR A 170 -10.69 2.59 14.51
N PHE A 171 -11.85 2.31 15.11
CA PHE A 171 -13.00 1.77 14.36
C PHE A 171 -13.52 2.73 13.28
N GLU A 172 -13.45 4.05 13.49
CA GLU A 172 -13.79 5.01 12.44
C GLU A 172 -12.86 4.92 11.22
N GLU A 173 -11.57 4.64 11.44
CA GLU A 173 -10.61 4.44 10.34
C GLU A 173 -10.90 3.14 9.58
N ILE A 174 -11.32 2.07 10.30
CA ILE A 174 -11.81 0.83 9.67
C ILE A 174 -13.04 1.11 8.78
N CYS A 175 -13.97 1.97 9.21
CA CYS A 175 -15.13 2.35 8.42
C CYS A 175 -14.79 3.18 7.15
N ALA A 176 -13.54 3.67 7.05
CA ALA A 176 -13.00 4.37 5.88
C ALA A 176 -12.01 3.51 5.08
N PHE A 177 -11.71 2.29 5.53
CA PHE A 177 -10.75 1.40 4.89
C PHE A 177 -11.38 0.74 3.64
N PRO A 178 -10.63 0.60 2.53
CA PRO A 178 -11.20 0.10 1.27
C PRO A 178 -11.97 -1.21 1.39
N ALA A 179 -11.46 -2.18 2.17
CA ALA A 179 -12.08 -3.51 2.29
C ALA A 179 -13.48 -3.50 2.94
N THR A 180 -13.84 -2.43 3.68
CA THR A 180 -15.15 -2.29 4.32
C THR A 180 -16.16 -1.49 3.49
N ALA A 181 -15.78 -1.08 2.28
CA ALA A 181 -16.69 -0.43 1.35
C ALA A 181 -17.79 -1.38 0.88
N PRO A 182 -19.01 -0.87 0.60
CA PRO A 182 -20.10 -1.71 0.12
C PRO A 182 -19.82 -2.18 -1.31
N VAL A 183 -20.30 -3.37 -1.66
CA VAL A 183 -20.30 -3.92 -3.01
C VAL A 183 -21.69 -4.42 -3.37
N LYS A 184 -22.05 -4.33 -4.65
CA LYS A 184 -23.39 -4.68 -5.11
C LYS A 184 -23.56 -6.19 -5.24
N GLN A 185 -24.39 -6.79 -4.36
CA GLN A 185 -24.57 -8.24 -4.25
C GLN A 185 -24.97 -8.87 -5.58
N GLU A 186 -25.95 -8.30 -6.30
CA GLU A 186 -26.47 -8.89 -7.54
C GLU A 186 -25.40 -9.00 -8.64
N ILE A 187 -24.38 -8.15 -8.60
CA ILE A 187 -23.25 -8.22 -9.54
C ILE A 187 -22.21 -9.23 -9.07
N VAL A 188 -21.83 -9.17 -7.79
CA VAL A 188 -20.77 -10.02 -7.22
C VAL A 188 -21.17 -11.50 -7.25
N GLU A 189 -22.46 -11.81 -7.04
CA GLU A 189 -22.98 -13.18 -6.98
C GLU A 189 -23.54 -13.69 -8.33
N ASP A 190 -23.56 -12.88 -9.39
CA ASP A 190 -24.02 -13.36 -10.70
C ASP A 190 -23.03 -14.41 -11.25
N SER A 191 -23.44 -15.65 -11.24
CA SER A 191 -22.63 -16.80 -11.74
C SER A 191 -22.22 -16.69 -13.21
N LYS A 192 -22.83 -15.77 -13.98
CA LYS A 192 -22.45 -15.48 -15.37
C LYS A 192 -21.26 -14.53 -15.47
N ILE A 193 -20.96 -13.80 -14.39
CA ILE A 193 -19.87 -12.85 -14.29
C ILE A 193 -18.69 -13.53 -13.58
N LYS A 194 -17.65 -13.90 -14.33
CA LYS A 194 -16.48 -14.58 -13.73
C LYS A 194 -15.59 -13.64 -12.90
N ASP A 195 -15.48 -12.41 -13.35
CA ASP A 195 -14.66 -11.35 -12.74
C ASP A 195 -15.39 -10.03 -12.95
N TRP A 196 -16.14 -9.63 -11.94
CA TRP A 196 -16.96 -8.42 -11.97
C TRP A 196 -16.13 -7.14 -12.02
N THR A 197 -14.85 -7.21 -11.66
CA THR A 197 -13.94 -6.06 -11.69
C THR A 197 -13.32 -5.82 -13.07
N SER A 198 -13.47 -6.76 -14.01
CA SER A 198 -12.73 -6.75 -15.28
C SER A 198 -13.29 -5.79 -16.33
N LYS A 199 -14.53 -5.35 -16.19
CA LYS A 199 -15.22 -4.51 -17.20
C LYS A 199 -16.02 -3.38 -16.56
N PRO A 200 -16.14 -2.23 -17.23
CA PRO A 200 -16.96 -1.11 -16.77
C PRO A 200 -18.41 -1.49 -16.46
N ASP A 201 -19.05 -2.27 -17.31
CA ASP A 201 -20.46 -2.64 -17.17
C ASP A 201 -20.76 -3.49 -15.94
N THR A 202 -19.76 -4.20 -15.41
CA THR A 202 -19.88 -5.04 -14.23
C THR A 202 -19.23 -4.44 -12.99
N TYR A 203 -18.40 -3.39 -13.15
CA TYR A 203 -17.76 -2.69 -12.04
C TYR A 203 -18.67 -1.56 -11.51
N VAL A 204 -19.79 -1.97 -10.90
CA VAL A 204 -20.77 -1.03 -10.33
C VAL A 204 -20.27 -0.58 -8.95
N SER A 205 -20.07 0.72 -8.80
CA SER A 205 -19.41 1.33 -7.64
C SER A 205 -20.25 2.47 -7.06
N ASN A 206 -19.84 3.05 -5.91
CA ASN A 206 -20.64 4.07 -5.22
C ASN A 206 -19.84 5.34 -4.89
N GLY A 207 -18.58 5.41 -5.28
CA GLY A 207 -17.66 6.50 -4.97
C GLY A 207 -17.73 7.68 -5.96
N PRO A 208 -16.76 8.63 -5.85
CA PRO A 208 -16.71 9.84 -6.66
C PRO A 208 -16.54 9.58 -8.16
N PHE A 209 -15.92 8.47 -8.54
CA PHE A 209 -15.74 8.08 -9.92
C PHE A 209 -16.37 6.72 -10.21
N LYS A 210 -16.68 6.50 -11.50
CA LYS A 210 -16.99 5.19 -12.07
C LYS A 210 -15.92 4.82 -13.10
N MET A 211 -15.57 3.55 -13.18
CA MET A 211 -14.66 3.05 -14.21
C MET A 211 -15.34 3.07 -15.57
N THR A 212 -14.66 3.62 -16.59
CA THR A 212 -15.15 3.69 -17.98
C THR A 212 -14.31 2.89 -18.98
N GLU A 213 -13.06 2.57 -18.61
CA GLU A 213 -12.20 1.67 -19.38
C GLU A 213 -11.27 0.90 -18.43
N ARG A 214 -11.06 -0.38 -18.70
CA ARG A 214 -10.00 -1.18 -18.09
C ARG A 214 -9.27 -1.97 -19.17
N LYS A 215 -7.97 -1.70 -19.29
CA LYS A 215 -7.06 -2.46 -20.12
C LYS A 215 -5.93 -2.98 -19.23
N ARG A 216 -5.98 -4.28 -18.92
CA ARG A 216 -5.00 -4.93 -18.04
C ARG A 216 -3.56 -4.64 -18.48
N ASN A 217 -2.67 -4.42 -17.53
CA ASN A 217 -1.27 -4.07 -17.72
C ASN A 217 -1.05 -2.81 -18.61
N SER A 218 -2.03 -1.92 -18.64
CA SER A 218 -1.93 -0.69 -19.43
C SER A 218 -2.55 0.50 -18.75
N LYS A 219 -3.89 0.49 -18.51
CA LYS A 219 -4.56 1.61 -17.87
C LYS A 219 -5.93 1.25 -17.30
N ILE A 220 -6.34 2.05 -16.30
CA ILE A 220 -7.72 2.14 -15.81
C ILE A 220 -8.16 3.58 -15.97
N VAL A 221 -9.31 3.80 -16.62
CA VAL A 221 -9.90 5.12 -16.83
C VAL A 221 -11.13 5.26 -15.98
N MET A 222 -11.21 6.37 -15.28
CA MET A 222 -12.32 6.73 -14.41
C MET A 222 -12.86 8.11 -14.76
N GLU A 223 -14.20 8.25 -14.74
CA GLU A 223 -14.90 9.50 -14.95
C GLU A 223 -15.83 9.80 -13.77
N PRO A 224 -16.20 11.07 -13.50
CA PRO A 224 -17.09 11.40 -12.40
C PRO A 224 -18.36 10.57 -12.41
N ASN A 225 -18.74 10.06 -11.25
CA ASN A 225 -19.99 9.34 -11.06
C ASN A 225 -21.12 10.34 -10.86
N GLU A 226 -22.01 10.47 -11.84
CA GLU A 226 -23.15 11.39 -11.81
C GLU A 226 -24.19 11.06 -10.72
N ASN A 227 -24.16 9.85 -10.21
CA ASN A 227 -25.04 9.36 -9.13
C ASN A 227 -24.41 9.53 -7.73
N TYR A 228 -23.14 9.97 -7.66
CA TYR A 228 -22.49 10.21 -6.38
C TYR A 228 -23.11 11.39 -5.63
N TYR A 229 -23.39 11.23 -4.34
CA TYR A 229 -24.11 12.24 -3.55
C TYR A 229 -23.37 13.58 -3.45
N ASP A 230 -22.03 13.56 -3.52
CA ASP A 230 -21.16 14.74 -3.36
C ASP A 230 -20.45 15.12 -4.69
N LYS A 231 -21.07 14.75 -5.83
CA LYS A 231 -20.51 14.93 -7.18
C LYS A 231 -20.07 16.35 -7.51
N ASP A 232 -20.71 17.36 -6.92
CA ASP A 232 -20.39 18.77 -7.17
C ASP A 232 -19.01 19.17 -6.60
N LYS A 233 -18.42 18.36 -5.74
CA LYS A 233 -17.06 18.53 -5.22
C LYS A 233 -16.01 17.82 -6.06
N VAL A 234 -16.39 16.91 -6.95
CA VAL A 234 -15.48 16.23 -7.86
C VAL A 234 -15.11 17.17 -9.01
N LYS A 235 -13.88 17.67 -9.01
CA LYS A 235 -13.40 18.62 -10.02
C LYS A 235 -12.72 17.96 -11.19
N THR A 236 -11.99 16.88 -10.94
CA THR A 236 -11.31 16.09 -11.98
C THR A 236 -12.34 15.47 -12.92
N LYS A 237 -12.27 15.79 -14.22
CA LYS A 237 -13.25 15.30 -15.20
C LYS A 237 -12.91 13.93 -15.75
N LYS A 238 -11.64 13.57 -15.70
CA LYS A 238 -11.16 12.26 -16.15
C LYS A 238 -9.88 11.94 -15.41
N LEU A 239 -9.82 10.75 -14.80
CA LEU A 239 -8.66 10.21 -14.12
C LEU A 239 -8.18 8.96 -14.85
N VAL A 240 -6.93 8.94 -15.24
CA VAL A 240 -6.32 7.82 -15.95
C VAL A 240 -5.16 7.29 -15.10
N PHE A 241 -5.32 6.09 -14.56
CA PHE A 241 -4.22 5.35 -13.95
C PHE A 241 -3.47 4.60 -15.04
N HIS A 242 -2.24 5.01 -15.35
CA HIS A 242 -1.32 4.29 -16.21
C HIS A 242 -0.61 3.21 -15.38
N LEU A 243 -0.65 1.97 -15.85
CA LEU A 243 -0.14 0.80 -15.15
C LEU A 243 1.26 0.47 -15.71
N MET A 244 2.31 0.92 -15.03
CA MET A 244 3.70 0.80 -15.46
C MET A 244 4.59 0.37 -14.28
N ASP A 245 5.66 -0.36 -14.57
CA ASP A 245 6.64 -0.85 -13.59
C ASP A 245 8.10 -0.40 -13.87
N ASP A 246 8.41 0.04 -15.10
CA ASP A 246 9.73 0.57 -15.43
C ASP A 246 9.87 2.03 -14.97
N THR A 247 10.62 2.24 -13.91
CA THR A 247 10.85 3.56 -13.29
C THR A 247 11.42 4.59 -14.28
N ASN A 248 12.27 4.19 -15.22
CA ASN A 248 12.84 5.10 -16.22
C ASN A 248 11.79 5.51 -17.27
N ALA A 249 10.96 4.56 -17.70
CA ALA A 249 9.85 4.83 -18.60
C ALA A 249 8.81 5.76 -17.96
N ILE A 250 8.44 5.52 -16.69
CA ILE A 250 7.54 6.37 -15.90
C ILE A 250 8.09 7.81 -15.82
N TYR A 251 9.38 7.96 -15.47
CA TYR A 251 10.02 9.26 -15.37
C TYR A 251 10.12 9.97 -16.73
N ALA A 252 10.41 9.22 -17.80
CA ALA A 252 10.42 9.76 -19.16
C ALA A 252 9.04 10.25 -19.61
N ALA A 253 7.97 9.49 -19.34
CA ALA A 253 6.59 9.86 -19.61
C ALA A 253 6.16 11.12 -18.83
N TYR A 254 6.58 11.27 -17.59
CA TYR A 254 6.38 12.50 -16.82
C TYR A 254 7.11 13.70 -17.45
N LYS A 255 8.37 13.55 -17.81
CA LYS A 255 9.15 14.62 -18.46
C LYS A 255 8.61 15.03 -19.83
N SER A 256 8.04 14.10 -20.59
CA SER A 256 7.41 14.40 -21.89
C SER A 256 6.04 15.06 -21.77
N GLY A 257 5.44 15.04 -20.57
CA GLY A 257 4.11 15.56 -20.30
C GLY A 257 2.97 14.58 -20.56
N GLU A 258 3.28 13.31 -20.78
CA GLU A 258 2.28 12.24 -20.87
C GLU A 258 1.65 11.94 -19.50
N LEU A 259 2.44 11.97 -18.41
CA LEU A 259 1.98 11.82 -17.05
C LEU A 259 2.01 13.16 -16.30
N ASP A 260 1.01 13.39 -15.47
CA ASP A 260 0.87 14.58 -14.62
C ASP A 260 1.36 14.34 -13.19
N PHE A 261 1.33 13.06 -12.75
CA PHE A 261 1.73 12.64 -11.42
C PHE A 261 2.43 11.28 -11.47
N ILE A 262 3.54 11.18 -10.73
CA ILE A 262 4.27 9.92 -10.56
C ILE A 262 4.77 9.78 -9.12
N GLN A 263 4.87 8.53 -8.63
CA GLN A 263 5.48 8.21 -7.33
C GLN A 263 6.88 7.61 -7.47
N GLN A 264 7.23 7.12 -8.64
CA GLN A 264 8.52 6.46 -8.88
C GLN A 264 9.44 7.36 -9.68
N VAL A 265 10.66 7.55 -9.19
CA VAL A 265 11.74 8.29 -9.85
C VAL A 265 13.02 7.46 -9.83
N PRO A 266 13.88 7.54 -10.86
CA PRO A 266 15.14 6.83 -10.85
C PRO A 266 16.02 7.23 -9.67
N PRO A 267 16.71 6.28 -9.00
CA PRO A 267 17.58 6.58 -7.86
C PRO A 267 18.63 7.64 -8.17
N ASP A 268 19.21 7.60 -9.36
CA ASP A 268 20.25 8.56 -9.80
C ASP A 268 19.76 10.00 -9.92
N GLU A 269 18.47 10.21 -10.18
CA GLU A 269 17.83 11.53 -10.31
C GLU A 269 17.39 12.11 -8.95
N THR A 270 17.21 11.26 -7.94
CA THR A 270 16.56 11.61 -6.66
C THR A 270 17.23 12.80 -5.97
N LYS A 271 18.56 12.79 -5.84
CA LYS A 271 19.30 13.89 -5.14
C LYS A 271 19.14 15.23 -5.85
N ALA A 272 19.12 15.24 -7.18
CA ALA A 272 18.92 16.47 -7.97
C ALA A 272 17.49 16.99 -7.82
N LEU A 273 16.50 16.11 -7.95
CA LEU A 273 15.07 16.44 -7.83
C LEU A 273 14.67 16.93 -6.43
N LEU A 274 15.33 16.43 -5.38
CA LEU A 274 15.16 16.96 -4.02
C LEU A 274 15.75 18.35 -3.86
N LYS A 275 16.93 18.59 -4.44
CA LYS A 275 17.62 19.88 -4.38
C LYS A 275 16.81 20.99 -5.04
N ASP A 276 16.19 20.73 -6.19
CA ASP A 276 15.33 21.68 -6.93
C ASP A 276 13.89 21.68 -6.42
N LYS A 277 13.56 20.83 -5.44
CA LYS A 277 12.24 20.75 -4.82
C LYS A 277 11.12 20.33 -5.78
N THR A 278 11.46 19.68 -6.89
CA THR A 278 10.49 19.09 -7.83
C THR A 278 9.95 17.77 -7.29
N LEU A 279 10.80 16.95 -6.66
CA LEU A 279 10.36 15.78 -5.91
C LEU A 279 9.84 16.22 -4.53
N LYS A 280 8.57 15.95 -4.27
CA LYS A 280 7.93 16.19 -2.96
C LYS A 280 8.08 14.94 -2.10
N VAL A 281 8.40 15.15 -0.82
CA VAL A 281 8.54 14.09 0.18
C VAL A 281 7.66 14.41 1.37
N ASN A 282 6.88 13.44 1.80
CA ASN A 282 5.92 13.55 2.88
C ASN A 282 6.15 12.42 3.90
N PRO A 283 5.83 12.63 5.19
CA PRO A 283 5.81 11.56 6.16
C PRO A 283 4.82 10.45 5.75
N GLN A 284 5.20 9.19 5.96
CA GLN A 284 4.33 8.03 5.78
C GLN A 284 4.47 7.07 6.95
N ILE A 285 3.36 6.54 7.43
CA ILE A 285 3.33 5.54 8.50
C ILE A 285 3.56 4.18 7.86
N GLY A 286 4.82 3.77 7.80
CA GLY A 286 5.16 2.49 7.19
C GLY A 286 6.63 2.11 7.39
N THR A 287 6.92 0.83 7.18
CA THR A 287 8.24 0.24 7.37
C THR A 287 8.60 -0.65 6.20
N TYR A 288 9.76 -0.40 5.60
CA TYR A 288 10.40 -1.32 4.68
C TYR A 288 11.25 -2.31 5.48
N PHE A 289 11.14 -3.59 5.19
CA PHE A 289 11.85 -4.63 5.92
C PHE A 289 12.24 -5.81 5.03
N VAL A 290 13.20 -6.57 5.49
CA VAL A 290 13.53 -7.88 4.97
C VAL A 290 12.68 -8.91 5.69
N CYS A 291 11.92 -9.70 4.93
CA CYS A 291 11.06 -10.76 5.42
C CYS A 291 11.80 -12.09 5.28
N PHE A 292 11.92 -12.83 6.37
CA PHE A 292 12.46 -14.19 6.38
C PHE A 292 11.32 -15.20 6.35
N ASN A 293 11.48 -16.29 5.61
CA ASN A 293 10.59 -17.43 5.77
C ASN A 293 11.05 -18.25 6.99
N THR A 294 10.35 -18.05 8.12
CA THR A 294 10.75 -18.64 9.41
C THR A 294 10.60 -20.16 9.47
N GLN A 295 9.98 -20.78 8.47
CA GLN A 295 9.82 -22.24 8.38
C GLN A 295 10.83 -22.91 7.44
N LYS A 296 11.70 -22.13 6.79
CA LYS A 296 12.71 -22.65 5.87
C LYS A 296 14.13 -22.48 6.41
N ALA A 297 14.88 -23.59 6.48
CA ALA A 297 16.30 -23.51 6.74
C ALA A 297 17.02 -22.68 5.66
N PRO A 298 18.03 -21.88 6.03
CA PRO A 298 18.58 -21.71 7.38
C PRO A 298 17.87 -20.63 8.23
N PHE A 299 16.77 -20.01 7.72
CA PHE A 299 16.05 -18.93 8.38
C PHE A 299 15.00 -19.42 9.40
N ASP A 300 14.86 -20.71 9.63
CA ASP A 300 14.18 -21.28 10.78
C ASP A 300 14.96 -21.02 12.10
N ASN A 301 16.27 -20.73 12.00
CA ASN A 301 17.11 -20.37 13.14
C ASN A 301 17.11 -18.85 13.40
N PRO A 302 16.61 -18.36 14.57
CA PRO A 302 16.55 -16.94 14.89
C PRO A 302 17.95 -16.26 14.92
N LYS A 303 19.02 -16.98 15.29
CA LYS A 303 20.38 -16.43 15.27
C LYS A 303 20.84 -16.07 13.86
N VAL A 304 20.45 -16.86 12.85
CA VAL A 304 20.73 -16.54 11.44
C VAL A 304 19.98 -15.29 11.02
N ARG A 305 18.70 -15.18 11.38
CA ARG A 305 17.89 -13.98 11.08
C ARG A 305 18.46 -12.73 11.75
N GLU A 306 18.85 -12.82 13.02
CA GLU A 306 19.49 -11.72 13.73
C GLU A 306 20.82 -11.33 13.06
N ALA A 307 21.64 -12.29 12.67
CA ALA A 307 22.92 -12.02 11.98
C ALA A 307 22.70 -11.27 10.66
N PHE A 308 21.73 -11.69 9.85
CA PHE A 308 21.39 -11.01 8.60
C PHE A 308 20.88 -9.58 8.86
N SER A 309 20.05 -9.37 9.89
CA SER A 309 19.58 -8.06 10.29
C SER A 309 20.70 -7.12 10.75
N LEU A 310 21.61 -7.60 11.59
CA LEU A 310 22.73 -6.82 12.12
C LEU A 310 23.78 -6.46 11.06
N ALA A 311 23.92 -7.27 10.02
CA ALA A 311 24.84 -7.03 8.91
C ALA A 311 24.35 -5.99 7.90
N MET A 312 23.14 -5.44 8.05
CA MET A 312 22.59 -4.37 7.20
C MET A 312 23.03 -2.99 7.71
N ASP A 313 23.71 -2.22 6.86
CA ASP A 313 23.98 -0.79 7.10
C ASP A 313 22.76 0.06 6.71
N ARG A 314 21.86 0.24 7.66
CA ARG A 314 20.62 1.01 7.48
C ARG A 314 20.88 2.46 7.11
N ASN A 315 21.94 3.06 7.68
CA ASN A 315 22.29 4.45 7.37
C ASN A 315 22.81 4.61 5.93
N PHE A 316 23.62 3.65 5.44
CA PHE A 316 24.04 3.65 4.04
C PHE A 316 22.82 3.54 3.11
N ILE A 317 21.87 2.66 3.43
CA ILE A 317 20.66 2.51 2.61
C ILE A 317 19.89 3.83 2.53
N VAL A 318 19.58 4.49 3.65
CA VAL A 318 18.73 5.71 3.64
C VAL A 318 19.46 6.95 3.13
N ASN A 319 20.78 7.05 3.26
CA ASN A 319 21.53 8.25 2.88
C ASN A 319 22.13 8.18 1.47
N ASP A 320 22.47 6.96 1.00
CA ASP A 320 23.22 6.78 -0.22
C ASP A 320 22.48 5.99 -1.30
N VAL A 321 21.63 5.02 -0.90
CA VAL A 321 20.88 4.21 -1.85
C VAL A 321 19.52 4.85 -2.18
N THR A 322 18.66 5.07 -1.18
CA THR A 322 17.33 5.65 -1.40
C THR A 322 17.35 7.18 -1.39
N ALA A 323 17.98 7.77 -0.39
CA ALA A 323 18.21 9.21 -0.23
C ALA A 323 16.96 10.10 -0.37
N THR A 324 15.78 9.60 -0.02
CA THR A 324 14.49 10.33 -0.09
C THR A 324 13.93 10.73 1.28
N GLY A 325 14.81 10.86 2.29
CA GLY A 325 14.43 11.34 3.62
C GLY A 325 13.85 10.27 4.54
N GLU A 326 13.95 9.01 4.15
CA GLU A 326 13.65 7.87 4.99
C GLU A 326 14.53 7.89 6.24
N THR A 327 14.04 7.33 7.32
CA THR A 327 14.77 7.18 8.57
C THR A 327 15.15 5.72 8.77
N ALA A 328 16.42 5.45 9.10
CA ALA A 328 16.88 4.11 9.44
C ALA A 328 15.99 3.52 10.55
N ALA A 329 15.48 2.29 10.35
CA ALA A 329 14.54 1.70 11.29
C ALA A 329 15.25 1.13 12.51
N SER A 330 14.81 1.55 13.69
CA SER A 330 15.26 1.04 14.98
C SER A 330 14.29 0.03 15.60
N GLY A 331 13.15 -0.20 14.98
CA GLY A 331 12.09 -1.13 15.34
C GLY A 331 11.18 -1.41 14.16
N PHE A 332 10.06 -2.10 14.39
CA PHE A 332 9.11 -2.43 13.32
C PHE A 332 7.98 -1.41 13.21
N VAL A 333 7.37 -1.02 14.31
CA VAL A 333 6.35 0.04 14.32
C VAL A 333 7.03 1.39 14.08
N PRO A 334 6.67 2.16 13.03
CA PRO A 334 7.33 3.41 12.70
C PRO A 334 6.93 4.56 13.62
N SER A 335 7.67 5.67 13.52
CA SER A 335 7.22 6.95 14.09
C SER A 335 5.96 7.46 13.39
N GLY A 336 5.16 8.25 14.12
CA GLY A 336 3.87 8.78 13.66
C GLY A 336 2.67 7.98 14.15
N ILE A 337 2.90 6.85 14.80
CA ILE A 337 1.88 6.06 15.48
C ILE A 337 1.66 6.59 16.90
N ASN A 338 0.40 6.76 17.27
CA ASN A 338 0.02 7.25 18.59
C ASN A 338 0.25 6.19 19.70
N ASP A 339 0.65 6.68 20.87
CA ASP A 339 0.70 5.89 22.11
C ASP A 339 -0.49 6.23 23.03
N VAL A 340 -0.37 5.99 24.35
CA VAL A 340 -1.43 6.08 25.36
C VAL A 340 -2.35 7.30 25.26
N LYS A 341 -1.81 8.47 24.93
CA LYS A 341 -2.59 9.72 24.86
C LYS A 341 -3.18 10.04 23.49
N GLY A 342 -3.14 9.09 22.56
CA GLY A 342 -3.64 9.30 21.19
C GLY A 342 -2.92 10.43 20.46
N VAL A 343 -3.61 11.13 19.55
CA VAL A 343 -3.04 12.19 18.68
C VAL A 343 -2.32 13.34 19.41
N ASN A 344 -2.57 13.52 20.70
CA ASN A 344 -1.90 14.53 21.53
C ASN A 344 -0.88 13.91 22.49
N GLY A 345 -0.55 12.64 22.31
CA GLY A 345 0.32 11.88 23.17
C GLY A 345 1.73 11.71 22.64
N ASP A 346 2.43 10.80 23.29
CA ASP A 346 3.75 10.39 22.86
C ASP A 346 3.65 9.44 21.64
N ASP A 347 4.71 9.41 20.86
CA ASP A 347 4.88 8.52 19.73
C ASP A 347 5.26 7.11 20.21
N PHE A 348 4.61 6.07 19.70
CA PHE A 348 4.84 4.69 20.10
C PHE A 348 6.31 4.27 19.95
N ARG A 349 6.96 4.66 18.85
CA ARG A 349 8.38 4.34 18.65
C ARG A 349 9.27 5.00 19.70
N LYS A 350 8.95 6.23 20.10
CA LYS A 350 9.74 6.95 21.13
C LYS A 350 9.56 6.34 22.52
N VAL A 351 8.37 5.87 22.84
CA VAL A 351 8.07 5.20 24.13
C VAL A 351 8.74 3.82 24.19
N GLY A 352 8.59 3.01 23.15
CA GLY A 352 9.16 1.66 23.06
C GLY A 352 10.69 1.63 22.91
N GLY A 353 11.29 2.74 22.46
CA GLY A 353 12.74 2.84 22.27
C GLY A 353 13.27 2.06 21.07
N ASP A 354 14.57 1.86 21.02
CA ASP A 354 15.27 1.27 19.88
C ASP A 354 15.65 -0.19 20.17
N PHE A 355 15.33 -1.11 19.28
CA PHE A 355 15.79 -2.52 19.35
C PHE A 355 17.16 -2.70 18.68
N TYR A 356 17.51 -1.84 17.72
CA TYR A 356 18.79 -1.85 17.04
C TYR A 356 19.57 -0.58 17.34
N LYS A 357 20.86 -0.75 17.61
CA LYS A 357 21.79 0.38 17.60
C LYS A 357 22.11 0.71 16.16
N ILE A 358 21.61 1.84 15.69
CA ILE A 358 21.74 2.28 14.28
C ILE A 358 22.66 3.49 14.11
N GLY A 359 23.41 3.87 15.15
CA GLY A 359 24.41 4.91 15.04
C GLY A 359 25.51 4.55 14.03
N LYS A 360 26.12 5.56 13.42
CA LYS A 360 27.17 5.37 12.41
C LYS A 360 28.33 4.48 12.91
N ASP A 361 28.69 4.61 14.17
CA ASP A 361 29.79 3.87 14.78
C ASP A 361 29.36 2.47 15.29
N ASP A 362 28.05 2.20 15.36
CA ASP A 362 27.53 0.91 15.86
C ASP A 362 27.59 -0.19 14.81
N TYR A 363 27.59 0.13 13.51
CA TYR A 363 27.55 -0.86 12.44
C TYR A 363 28.69 -1.88 12.51
N LYS A 364 29.91 -1.44 12.85
CA LYS A 364 31.05 -2.35 13.00
C LYS A 364 30.81 -3.36 14.14
N ALA A 365 30.32 -2.88 15.28
CA ALA A 365 29.99 -3.74 16.43
C ALA A 365 28.85 -4.72 16.09
N ASN A 366 27.84 -4.26 15.35
CA ASN A 366 26.75 -5.10 14.86
C ASN A 366 27.26 -6.22 13.94
N CYS A 367 28.18 -5.92 13.00
CA CYS A 367 28.80 -6.94 12.14
C CYS A 367 29.62 -7.97 12.92
N GLU A 368 30.35 -7.55 13.95
CA GLU A 368 31.11 -8.50 14.80
C GLU A 368 30.16 -9.41 15.60
N LYS A 369 29.04 -8.87 16.11
CA LYS A 369 27.98 -9.68 16.74
C LYS A 369 27.37 -10.65 15.73
N ALA A 370 27.06 -10.18 14.51
CA ALA A 370 26.49 -11.01 13.44
C ALA A 370 27.39 -12.22 13.10
N LYS A 371 28.71 -12.03 12.99
CA LYS A 371 29.65 -13.13 12.75
C LYS A 371 29.61 -14.18 13.86
N LYS A 372 29.55 -13.76 15.14
CA LYS A 372 29.44 -14.68 16.28
C LYS A 372 28.15 -15.47 16.22
N LEU A 373 27.04 -14.83 15.88
CA LEU A 373 25.76 -15.51 15.73
C LEU A 373 25.79 -16.56 14.60
N MET A 374 26.45 -16.25 13.47
CA MET A 374 26.65 -17.21 12.39
C MET A 374 27.53 -18.39 12.84
N GLU A 375 28.60 -18.14 13.59
CA GLU A 375 29.43 -19.21 14.17
C GLU A 375 28.64 -20.10 15.13
N GLU A 376 27.86 -19.50 16.03
CA GLU A 376 26.95 -20.21 16.96
C GLU A 376 25.84 -20.99 16.24
N ALA A 377 25.42 -20.54 15.06
CA ALA A 377 24.48 -21.24 14.20
C ALA A 377 25.12 -22.36 13.35
N GLY A 378 26.45 -22.55 13.45
CA GLY A 378 27.18 -23.59 12.74
C GLY A 378 27.80 -23.16 11.40
N TYR A 379 27.83 -21.87 11.10
CA TYR A 379 28.31 -21.29 9.84
C TYR A 379 29.48 -20.30 10.05
N PRO A 380 30.60 -20.72 10.64
CA PRO A 380 31.76 -19.82 10.87
C PRO A 380 32.27 -19.25 9.54
N ASP A 381 32.38 -17.91 9.44
CA ASP A 381 32.76 -17.20 8.22
C ASP A 381 31.90 -17.61 6.98
N GLY A 382 30.66 -17.96 7.17
CA GLY A 382 29.72 -18.41 6.12
C GLY A 382 30.01 -19.84 5.61
N LYS A 383 30.97 -20.57 6.16
CA LYS A 383 31.28 -21.92 5.70
C LYS A 383 30.11 -22.88 5.91
N GLY A 384 29.71 -23.55 4.83
CA GLY A 384 28.61 -24.51 4.84
C GLY A 384 27.24 -23.84 4.78
N PHE A 385 27.14 -22.51 4.77
CA PHE A 385 25.86 -21.82 4.55
C PHE A 385 25.36 -22.07 3.12
N PRO A 386 24.10 -22.46 2.92
CA PRO A 386 23.57 -22.68 1.58
C PRO A 386 23.46 -21.37 0.80
N THR A 387 23.53 -21.44 -0.53
CA THR A 387 23.11 -20.32 -1.36
C THR A 387 21.60 -20.09 -1.18
N VAL A 388 21.21 -18.86 -0.93
CA VAL A 388 19.81 -18.46 -0.71
C VAL A 388 19.40 -17.39 -1.70
N ASP A 389 18.10 -17.29 -1.97
CA ASP A 389 17.54 -16.31 -2.89
C ASP A 389 16.90 -15.15 -2.11
N TYR A 390 17.18 -13.91 -2.54
CA TYR A 390 16.47 -12.70 -2.12
C TYR A 390 15.49 -12.29 -3.21
N LEU A 391 14.20 -12.41 -2.89
CA LEU A 391 13.10 -12.12 -3.78
C LEU A 391 12.66 -10.66 -3.68
N TYR A 392 12.53 -9.96 -4.83
CA TYR A 392 12.02 -8.60 -4.91
C TYR A 392 11.22 -8.37 -6.20
N ASN A 393 10.27 -7.42 -6.18
CA ASN A 393 9.52 -7.06 -7.38
C ASN A 393 10.25 -6.01 -8.23
N THR A 394 9.90 -5.97 -9.50
CA THR A 394 10.45 -5.03 -10.49
C THR A 394 10.23 -3.58 -10.05
N ASP A 395 11.31 -2.92 -9.70
CA ASP A 395 11.43 -1.49 -9.37
C ASP A 395 12.92 -1.16 -9.21
N ALA A 396 13.37 -0.01 -9.72
CA ALA A 396 14.77 0.36 -9.71
C ALA A 396 15.33 0.59 -8.30
N ASN A 397 14.52 1.13 -7.37
CA ASN A 397 14.91 1.33 -5.98
C ASN A 397 15.03 -0.01 -5.24
N HIS A 398 14.07 -0.94 -5.45
CA HIS A 398 14.15 -2.28 -4.86
C HIS A 398 15.38 -3.05 -5.34
N LYS A 399 15.73 -2.91 -6.62
CA LYS A 399 16.95 -3.48 -7.18
C LYS A 399 18.20 -2.92 -6.52
N ALA A 400 18.31 -1.59 -6.40
CA ALA A 400 19.45 -0.94 -5.75
C ALA A 400 19.62 -1.37 -4.29
N ILE A 401 18.52 -1.48 -3.54
CA ILE A 401 18.53 -2.00 -2.15
C ILE A 401 18.97 -3.47 -2.13
N ALA A 402 18.44 -4.30 -3.02
CA ALA A 402 18.77 -5.73 -3.10
C ALA A 402 20.28 -5.94 -3.37
N GLU A 403 20.85 -5.20 -4.31
CA GLU A 403 22.30 -5.24 -4.64
C GLU A 403 23.15 -4.78 -3.45
N ALA A 404 22.74 -3.73 -2.75
CA ALA A 404 23.44 -3.25 -1.55
C ALA A 404 23.41 -4.28 -0.42
N LEU A 405 22.26 -4.87 -0.13
CA LEU A 405 22.11 -5.91 0.90
C LEU A 405 22.89 -7.18 0.55
N GLN A 406 22.86 -7.62 -0.71
CA GLN A 406 23.63 -8.76 -1.20
C GLN A 406 25.12 -8.55 -0.92
N ASN A 407 25.66 -7.39 -1.27
CA ASN A 407 27.06 -7.04 -1.03
C ASN A 407 27.40 -7.03 0.48
N MET A 408 26.55 -6.44 1.31
CA MET A 408 26.76 -6.41 2.77
C MET A 408 26.80 -7.82 3.36
N TRP A 409 25.84 -8.69 3.02
CA TRP A 409 25.82 -10.06 3.53
C TRP A 409 27.01 -10.89 3.04
N GLN A 410 27.40 -10.73 1.77
CA GLN A 410 28.57 -11.40 1.24
C GLN A 410 29.87 -10.95 1.94
N GLU A 411 30.09 -9.65 2.11
CA GLU A 411 31.29 -9.11 2.73
C GLU A 411 31.37 -9.38 4.24
N LYS A 412 30.24 -9.27 4.95
CA LYS A 412 30.24 -9.33 6.42
C LYS A 412 30.02 -10.74 6.97
N LEU A 413 29.23 -11.57 6.27
CA LEU A 413 28.87 -12.91 6.73
C LEU A 413 29.52 -14.04 5.90
N GLY A 414 30.11 -13.72 4.74
CA GLY A 414 30.74 -14.72 3.86
C GLY A 414 29.71 -15.62 3.14
N VAL A 415 28.46 -15.19 3.01
CA VAL A 415 27.37 -15.96 2.42
C VAL A 415 27.12 -15.59 0.96
N THR A 416 26.51 -16.50 0.20
CA THR A 416 26.09 -16.24 -1.18
C THR A 416 24.58 -16.05 -1.22
N VAL A 417 24.14 -14.90 -1.74
CA VAL A 417 22.73 -14.55 -1.95
C VAL A 417 22.51 -14.27 -3.43
N ASN A 418 21.56 -14.94 -4.07
CA ASN A 418 21.12 -14.65 -5.42
C ASN A 418 19.97 -13.64 -5.39
N LEU A 419 19.92 -12.77 -6.38
CA LEU A 419 18.84 -11.81 -6.53
C LEU A 419 17.79 -12.33 -7.52
N GLN A 420 16.53 -12.41 -7.08
CA GLN A 420 15.39 -12.89 -7.87
C GLN A 420 14.41 -11.74 -8.08
N ASN A 421 14.35 -11.22 -9.31
CA ASN A 421 13.39 -10.20 -9.69
C ASN A 421 12.13 -10.82 -10.29
N GLN A 422 10.96 -10.34 -9.87
CA GLN A 422 9.66 -10.79 -10.39
C GLN A 422 8.73 -9.61 -10.69
N GLU A 423 7.79 -9.83 -11.59
CA GLU A 423 6.65 -8.93 -11.78
C GLU A 423 5.79 -8.89 -10.51
N TRP A 424 5.10 -7.75 -10.27
CA TRP A 424 4.42 -7.46 -9.00
C TRP A 424 3.47 -8.55 -8.52
N ASN A 425 2.54 -9.01 -9.36
CA ASN A 425 1.54 -10.01 -8.95
C ASN A 425 2.15 -11.41 -8.74
N VAL A 426 3.16 -11.76 -9.53
CA VAL A 426 3.93 -13.02 -9.33
C VAL A 426 4.68 -12.97 -8.01
N PHE A 427 5.32 -11.83 -7.73
CA PHE A 427 6.03 -11.59 -6.48
C PHE A 427 5.10 -11.69 -5.26
N LEU A 428 3.93 -11.04 -5.29
CA LEU A 428 2.95 -11.11 -4.20
C LEU A 428 2.52 -12.55 -3.94
N LYS A 429 2.21 -13.27 -5.01
CA LYS A 429 1.81 -14.68 -4.90
C LYS A 429 2.90 -15.56 -4.31
N ASP A 430 4.12 -15.49 -4.82
CA ASP A 430 5.24 -16.31 -4.34
C ASP A 430 5.59 -15.99 -2.89
N ARG A 431 5.53 -14.72 -2.50
CA ARG A 431 5.73 -14.29 -1.12
C ARG A 431 4.63 -14.85 -0.21
N LYS A 432 3.36 -14.71 -0.62
CA LYS A 432 2.21 -15.26 0.12
C LYS A 432 2.26 -16.79 0.24
N ASP A 433 2.65 -17.48 -0.82
CA ASP A 433 2.78 -18.95 -0.81
C ASP A 433 4.03 -19.43 -0.03
N GLY A 434 4.93 -18.53 0.35
CA GLY A 434 6.20 -18.85 1.03
C GLY A 434 7.24 -19.45 0.09
N ASN A 435 7.18 -19.18 -1.22
CA ASN A 435 8.11 -19.67 -2.24
C ASN A 435 9.40 -18.83 -2.28
N TYR A 436 9.95 -18.50 -1.12
CA TYR A 436 11.16 -17.71 -0.96
C TYR A 436 11.91 -18.12 0.30
N SER A 437 13.18 -17.74 0.41
CA SER A 437 13.98 -17.83 1.64
C SER A 437 14.05 -16.47 2.34
N ILE A 438 14.37 -15.44 1.59
CA ILE A 438 14.36 -14.03 2.01
C ILE A 438 13.60 -13.24 0.94
N ALA A 439 12.74 -12.31 1.35
CA ALA A 439 12.05 -11.41 0.43
C ALA A 439 12.10 -9.97 0.94
N ARG A 440 12.06 -9.01 0.01
CA ARG A 440 11.72 -7.66 0.39
C ARG A 440 10.26 -7.63 0.84
N HIS A 441 9.96 -6.77 1.78
CA HIS A 441 8.59 -6.49 2.19
C HIS A 441 8.45 -5.02 2.60
N GLY A 442 7.23 -4.56 2.67
CA GLY A 442 6.87 -3.27 3.23
C GLY A 442 5.47 -3.33 3.80
N TRP A 443 5.25 -2.64 4.89
CA TRP A 443 3.93 -2.47 5.46
C TRP A 443 3.66 -1.00 5.67
N VAL A 444 2.54 -0.52 5.18
CA VAL A 444 1.99 0.79 5.46
C VAL A 444 0.80 0.58 6.37
N GLY A 445 0.70 1.38 7.43
CA GLY A 445 -0.40 1.21 8.39
C GLY A 445 -1.77 1.41 7.75
N ASP A 446 -2.69 0.54 8.08
CA ASP A 446 -4.08 0.64 7.60
C ASP A 446 -4.88 1.67 8.41
N TYR A 447 -4.44 1.91 9.63
CA TYR A 447 -4.98 2.88 10.59
C TYR A 447 -3.89 3.34 11.56
N ASN A 448 -4.12 4.47 12.28
CA ASN A 448 -3.13 5.03 13.21
C ASN A 448 -3.21 4.37 14.59
N ASP A 449 -2.81 3.10 14.66
CA ASP A 449 -2.65 2.35 15.91
C ASP A 449 -1.55 1.29 15.71
N PRO A 450 -0.72 0.97 16.74
CA PRO A 450 0.35 -0.03 16.59
C PRO A 450 -0.15 -1.41 16.17
N MET A 451 -1.43 -1.71 16.46
CA MET A 451 -2.04 -3.00 16.14
C MET A 451 -1.91 -3.36 14.65
N THR A 452 -2.01 -2.37 13.73
CA THR A 452 -1.88 -2.64 12.27
C THR A 452 -0.53 -3.23 11.87
N PHE A 453 0.51 -3.03 12.68
CA PHE A 453 1.85 -3.62 12.49
C PHE A 453 2.01 -4.93 13.25
N ILE A 454 1.42 -5.00 14.42
CA ILE A 454 1.61 -6.12 15.35
C ILE A 454 0.74 -7.33 14.97
N ASP A 455 -0.52 -7.16 14.64
CA ASP A 455 -1.40 -8.30 14.32
C ASP A 455 -1.10 -8.96 12.95
N MET A 456 -0.30 -8.30 12.11
CA MET A 456 0.18 -8.86 10.85
C MET A 456 0.84 -10.23 10.98
N PHE A 457 1.49 -10.53 12.11
CA PHE A 457 2.30 -11.74 12.31
C PHE A 457 1.63 -12.80 13.19
N ILE A 458 0.34 -12.69 13.49
CA ILE A 458 -0.38 -13.77 14.18
C ILE A 458 -0.36 -15.06 13.37
N THR A 459 -0.33 -16.19 14.05
CA THR A 459 -0.31 -17.52 13.41
C THR A 459 -1.50 -17.69 12.49
N GLY A 460 -1.23 -18.00 11.22
CA GLY A 460 -2.26 -18.23 10.19
C GLY A 460 -2.91 -16.94 9.66
N GLY A 461 -2.47 -15.76 10.07
CA GLY A 461 -2.98 -14.49 9.54
C GLY A 461 -2.72 -14.34 8.04
N GLY A 462 -3.67 -13.72 7.31
CA GLY A 462 -3.64 -13.57 5.85
C GLY A 462 -2.41 -12.81 5.34
N ASN A 463 -1.90 -11.87 6.14
CA ASN A 463 -0.73 -11.06 5.81
C ASN A 463 0.59 -11.54 6.46
N ASN A 464 0.57 -12.69 7.16
CA ASN A 464 1.76 -13.28 7.77
C ASN A 464 2.62 -14.01 6.72
N ASP A 465 3.24 -13.25 5.85
CA ASP A 465 4.12 -13.81 4.81
C ASP A 465 5.39 -14.45 5.37
N ALA A 466 5.86 -14.02 6.56
CA ALA A 466 6.98 -14.64 7.26
C ALA A 466 6.72 -16.10 7.67
N LYS A 467 5.47 -16.57 7.61
CA LYS A 467 5.04 -17.90 8.08
C LYS A 467 5.39 -18.12 9.56
N TYR A 468 5.42 -17.04 10.31
CA TYR A 468 5.73 -17.05 11.73
C TYR A 468 4.61 -17.70 12.55
N SER A 469 4.98 -18.44 13.57
CA SER A 469 4.03 -19.07 14.49
C SER A 469 4.65 -19.12 15.90
N ASN A 470 4.05 -18.37 16.83
CA ASN A 470 4.46 -18.36 18.22
C ASN A 470 3.22 -18.15 19.11
N PRO A 471 2.77 -19.20 19.85
CA PRO A 471 1.59 -19.10 20.73
C PRO A 471 1.69 -18.01 21.82
N ALA A 472 2.90 -17.68 22.28
CA ALA A 472 3.09 -16.62 23.26
C ALA A 472 2.84 -15.24 22.64
N TYR A 473 3.33 -15.02 21.40
CA TYR A 473 3.03 -13.82 20.62
C TYR A 473 1.54 -13.67 20.37
N ASP A 474 0.89 -14.73 19.87
CA ASP A 474 -0.54 -14.75 19.59
C ASP A 474 -1.38 -14.42 20.84
N ALA A 475 -0.97 -14.97 22.01
CA ALA A 475 -1.65 -14.70 23.27
C ALA A 475 -1.54 -13.23 23.70
N ILE A 476 -0.37 -12.60 23.53
CA ILE A 476 -0.16 -11.17 23.85
C ILE A 476 -0.98 -10.29 22.91
N VAL A 477 -0.96 -10.56 21.61
CA VAL A 477 -1.76 -9.80 20.62
C VAL A 477 -3.25 -9.93 20.92
N LYS A 478 -3.73 -11.14 21.22
CA LYS A 478 -5.12 -11.37 21.63
C LYS A 478 -5.48 -10.62 22.91
N ALA A 479 -4.59 -10.62 23.91
CA ALA A 479 -4.78 -9.86 25.14
C ALA A 479 -4.84 -8.35 24.87
N ALA A 480 -3.95 -7.82 24.03
CA ALA A 480 -3.96 -6.40 23.64
C ALA A 480 -5.26 -6.00 22.93
N LYS A 481 -5.79 -6.88 22.06
CA LYS A 481 -7.09 -6.65 21.39
C LYS A 481 -8.27 -6.59 22.36
N ALA A 482 -8.17 -7.28 23.50
CA ALA A 482 -9.24 -7.36 24.50
C ALA A 482 -9.06 -6.37 25.67
N GLU A 483 -7.91 -5.71 25.82
CA GLU A 483 -7.58 -4.86 26.99
C GLU A 483 -8.24 -3.48 26.87
N PRO A 484 -9.17 -3.12 27.78
CA PRO A 484 -9.84 -1.82 27.74
C PRO A 484 -8.99 -0.67 28.31
N ASP A 485 -8.00 -0.95 29.15
CA ASP A 485 -7.08 0.04 29.68
C ASP A 485 -6.02 0.39 28.65
N THR A 486 -6.04 1.62 28.16
CA THR A 486 -5.15 2.04 27.06
C THR A 486 -3.67 1.88 27.40
N ALA A 487 -3.26 2.17 28.64
CA ALA A 487 -1.86 2.07 29.03
C ALA A 487 -1.39 0.61 29.07
N LYS A 488 -2.19 -0.29 29.62
CA LYS A 488 -1.90 -1.72 29.60
C LYS A 488 -1.91 -2.29 28.19
N ARG A 489 -2.85 -1.84 27.35
CA ARG A 489 -2.93 -2.24 25.95
C ARG A 489 -1.65 -1.85 25.21
N MET A 490 -1.18 -0.60 25.34
CA MET A 490 0.05 -0.15 24.71
C MET A 490 1.27 -0.92 25.22
N GLN A 491 1.33 -1.24 26.51
CA GLN A 491 2.41 -2.08 27.05
C GLN A 491 2.42 -3.48 26.42
N LEU A 492 1.26 -4.12 26.25
CA LEU A 492 1.16 -5.41 25.56
C LEU A 492 1.64 -5.33 24.10
N LEU A 493 1.36 -4.21 23.42
CA LEU A 493 1.83 -4.00 22.04
C LEU A 493 3.35 -3.77 21.97
N HIS A 494 3.93 -3.06 22.94
CA HIS A 494 5.40 -2.96 23.08
C HIS A 494 6.05 -4.33 23.37
N ASP A 495 5.45 -5.13 24.24
CA ASP A 495 5.93 -6.46 24.56
C ASP A 495 5.85 -7.39 23.34
N ALA A 496 4.80 -7.29 22.54
CA ALA A 496 4.65 -8.03 21.28
C ALA A 496 5.72 -7.61 20.25
N GLU A 497 5.96 -6.31 20.09
CA GLU A 497 7.03 -5.83 19.19
C GLU A 497 8.41 -6.34 19.63
N LYS A 498 8.66 -6.38 20.93
CA LYS A 498 9.91 -6.93 21.48
C LYS A 498 10.10 -8.39 21.09
N ILE A 499 9.09 -9.23 21.24
CA ILE A 499 9.16 -10.63 20.80
C ILE A 499 9.47 -10.71 19.32
N LEU A 500 8.75 -9.94 18.49
CA LEU A 500 8.89 -9.97 17.03
C LEU A 500 10.30 -9.60 16.56
N ILE A 501 10.92 -8.60 17.17
CA ILE A 501 12.14 -7.96 16.68
C ILE A 501 13.39 -8.34 17.49
N GLU A 502 13.31 -8.47 18.80
CA GLU A 502 14.47 -8.76 19.65
C GLU A 502 14.59 -10.25 19.97
N ASP A 503 13.51 -10.89 20.41
CA ASP A 503 13.56 -12.26 20.89
C ASP A 503 13.60 -13.27 19.73
N ASP A 504 12.70 -13.12 18.74
CA ASP A 504 12.54 -14.07 17.64
C ASP A 504 13.12 -13.58 16.29
N ASN A 505 13.42 -12.29 16.15
CA ASN A 505 13.99 -11.70 14.93
C ASN A 505 13.22 -12.13 13.65
N VAL A 506 11.90 -12.04 13.67
CA VAL A 506 11.02 -12.55 12.62
C VAL A 506 11.24 -11.82 11.30
N VAL A 507 11.46 -10.52 11.37
CA VAL A 507 11.77 -9.64 10.23
C VAL A 507 12.93 -8.72 10.57
N ALA A 508 13.56 -8.15 9.56
CA ALA A 508 14.62 -7.16 9.73
C ALA A 508 14.17 -5.80 9.18
N PRO A 509 13.64 -4.91 10.03
CA PRO A 509 13.30 -3.54 9.64
C PRO A 509 14.52 -2.82 9.06
N LEU A 510 14.32 -2.15 7.92
CA LEU A 510 15.39 -1.46 7.20
C LEU A 510 15.29 0.06 7.34
N TYR A 511 14.12 0.62 7.00
CA TYR A 511 13.83 2.04 7.18
C TYR A 511 12.33 2.31 7.34
N PHE A 512 12.01 3.46 7.93
CA PHE A 512 10.67 4.00 7.97
C PHE A 512 10.40 4.82 6.72
N TYR A 513 9.25 4.60 6.11
CA TYR A 513 8.87 5.20 4.83
C TYR A 513 8.73 6.72 4.87
N THR A 514 9.05 7.31 3.75
CA THR A 514 8.47 8.57 3.28
C THR A 514 7.66 8.30 2.02
N SER A 515 6.57 9.06 1.84
CA SER A 515 5.84 9.07 0.59
C SER A 515 6.42 10.14 -0.33
N LYS A 516 6.74 9.78 -1.57
CA LYS A 516 7.34 10.69 -2.55
C LYS A 516 6.48 10.78 -3.80
N HIS A 517 6.47 11.96 -4.40
CA HIS A 517 5.79 12.14 -5.68
C HIS A 517 6.33 13.35 -6.45
N MET A 518 6.15 13.31 -7.75
CA MET A 518 6.25 14.47 -8.63
C MET A 518 4.86 14.78 -9.19
N ILE A 519 4.55 16.06 -9.32
CA ILE A 519 3.31 16.56 -9.90
C ILE A 519 3.62 17.77 -10.76
N LYS A 520 2.94 17.92 -11.89
CA LYS A 520 3.11 19.06 -12.79
C LYS A 520 2.87 20.39 -12.08
N ASP A 521 3.65 21.39 -12.46
CA ASP A 521 3.49 22.76 -11.98
C ASP A 521 2.10 23.32 -12.33
N GLY A 522 1.50 24.02 -11.36
CA GLY A 522 0.17 24.61 -11.52
C GLY A 522 -0.98 23.70 -11.08
N VAL A 523 -0.80 22.41 -11.04
CA VAL A 523 -1.80 21.46 -10.58
C VAL A 523 -2.05 21.63 -9.08
N LYS A 524 -3.33 21.70 -8.68
CA LYS A 524 -3.79 21.92 -7.29
C LYS A 524 -4.84 20.91 -6.92
N GLY A 525 -5.08 20.76 -5.60
CA GLY A 525 -6.16 19.93 -5.07
C GLY A 525 -5.75 18.51 -4.68
N LEU A 526 -4.50 18.12 -4.94
CA LEU A 526 -3.95 16.86 -4.43
C LEU A 526 -3.97 16.87 -2.91
N TYR A 527 -4.48 15.79 -2.32
CA TYR A 527 -4.30 15.51 -0.90
C TYR A 527 -3.95 14.03 -0.69
N TYR A 528 -3.40 13.71 0.46
CA TYR A 528 -2.95 12.36 0.78
C TYR A 528 -3.03 12.10 2.28
N THR A 529 -3.08 10.82 2.66
CA THR A 529 -3.03 10.40 4.06
C THR A 529 -1.61 9.96 4.43
N PRO A 530 -1.22 10.03 5.71
CA PRO A 530 0.00 9.37 6.20
C PRO A 530 -0.02 7.84 6.00
N LEU A 531 -1.19 7.25 5.77
CA LEU A 531 -1.40 5.85 5.41
C LEU A 531 -1.12 5.57 3.92
N GLY A 532 -0.58 6.53 3.17
CA GLY A 532 -0.09 6.37 1.81
C GLY A 532 -1.10 6.54 0.69
N TYR A 533 -2.37 6.78 0.98
CA TYR A 533 -3.39 7.01 -0.05
C TYR A 533 -3.32 8.42 -0.63
N TYR A 534 -3.33 8.52 -1.95
CA TYR A 534 -3.43 9.76 -2.70
C TYR A 534 -4.82 9.92 -3.30
N PHE A 535 -5.33 11.14 -3.31
CA PHE A 535 -6.67 11.48 -3.81
C PHE A 535 -6.59 12.51 -4.92
N PHE A 536 -7.20 12.17 -6.06
CA PHE A 536 -7.18 12.94 -7.29
C PHE A 536 -8.55 13.50 -7.68
N ASP A 537 -9.53 13.42 -6.79
CA ASP A 537 -10.92 13.84 -7.03
C ASP A 537 -11.11 15.36 -7.12
N ASN A 538 -10.23 16.14 -6.49
CA ASN A 538 -10.34 17.60 -6.38
C ASN A 538 -9.27 18.35 -7.20
N MET A 539 -8.74 17.74 -8.27
CA MET A 539 -7.66 18.34 -9.05
C MET A 539 -8.14 19.49 -9.94
N SER A 540 -7.27 20.48 -10.13
CA SER A 540 -7.53 21.63 -11.02
C SER A 540 -6.22 22.25 -11.50
N GLY A 541 -6.23 22.96 -12.64
CA GLY A 541 -5.06 23.57 -13.25
C GLY A 541 -4.17 22.55 -13.98
N MET A 542 -4.78 21.52 -14.52
CA MET A 542 -4.13 20.44 -15.27
C MET A 542 -3.73 20.90 -16.69
#